data_4bd07cc9023072ad23b8880c2756df6a
#
_entry.id   4bd07cc9023072ad23b8880c2756df6a
#
_cell.length_a   1.000
_cell.length_b   1.000
_cell.length_c   1.000
_cell.angle_alpha   90.00
_cell.angle_beta   90.00
_cell.angle_gamma   90.00
#
_symmetry.space_group_name_H-M   'P 1'
#
loop_
_entity.id
_entity.type
_entity.pdbx_description
1 polymer ?
#
loop_
_entity_poly.entity_id
_entity_poly.type
_entity_poly.pdbx_seq_one_letter_code
_entity_poly.pdbx_strand_id
1 'polypeptide(L)'
;MTGGTCVICGQRPAANGVLCENCTGLLEASVAIAPQQIQLRTGHTGDAALIDVWGEPHQLDAPRTPVGRADISHGLVIVEPSVSRAHAQLEKRDRWYVKDVGSSSGTFVNDKPVREAPLGTGDRVRFGDIEFFFVVTAMPFPPRPERIDIPTVRAPAKGTQPLPMRVHTTPIELQSPRGGGGGVVVIAGKPVQLTQPQYELMALLVERMRDDAGKPQDLRGYVAMPELMRLSLDVPDPGEDHVRQLVRRVRRALLKADIGDLIEAKRGIGYRLRVVPRD
;
A
#
# COMPACT_ATOMS: atom_id res chain seq x y z
N MET A 1 -5.40 -10.68 -29.20
CA MET A 1 -5.03 -9.85 -28.04
C MET A 1 -3.52 -10.02 -27.85
N THR A 2 -2.72 -9.18 -28.44
CA THR A 2 -1.25 -9.22 -28.34
C THR A 2 -0.87 -8.62 -26.99
N GLY A 3 -0.70 -9.47 -25.99
CA GLY A 3 -0.17 -9.05 -24.71
C GLY A 3 1.25 -8.53 -24.88
N GLY A 4 1.47 -7.23 -24.63
CA GLY A 4 2.80 -6.64 -24.59
C GLY A 4 3.68 -7.28 -23.52
N THR A 5 4.97 -7.09 -23.62
CA THR A 5 5.91 -7.47 -22.56
C THR A 5 5.87 -6.45 -21.42
N CYS A 6 6.11 -6.92 -20.19
CA CYS A 6 6.18 -6.07 -19.01
C CYS A 6 7.21 -4.94 -19.18
N VAL A 7 6.80 -3.70 -18.96
CA VAL A 7 7.66 -2.51 -19.17
C VAL A 7 8.81 -2.41 -18.16
N ILE A 8 8.75 -3.15 -17.05
CA ILE A 8 9.80 -3.15 -16.03
C ILE A 8 10.85 -4.23 -16.31
N CYS A 9 10.45 -5.49 -16.47
CA CYS A 9 11.42 -6.58 -16.66
C CYS A 9 11.71 -6.92 -18.12
N GLY A 10 10.86 -6.52 -19.07
CA GLY A 10 11.02 -6.83 -20.50
C GLY A 10 10.93 -8.32 -20.86
N GLN A 11 10.71 -9.20 -19.89
CA GLN A 11 10.87 -10.65 -20.07
C GLN A 11 9.55 -11.43 -20.07
N ARG A 12 8.52 -10.94 -19.41
CA ARG A 12 7.27 -11.65 -19.18
C ARG A 12 6.10 -10.92 -19.83
N PRO A 13 5.05 -11.65 -20.23
CA PRO A 13 3.84 -11.00 -20.71
C PRO A 13 3.22 -10.13 -19.61
N ALA A 14 2.73 -8.97 -19.97
CA ALA A 14 2.04 -8.06 -19.07
C ALA A 14 0.65 -8.61 -18.75
N ALA A 15 0.38 -8.88 -17.47
CA ALA A 15 -0.92 -9.42 -17.03
C ALA A 15 -2.05 -8.36 -17.11
N ASN A 16 -1.72 -7.10 -16.85
CA ASN A 16 -2.65 -5.96 -16.88
C ASN A 16 -2.36 -4.98 -18.04
N GLY A 17 -1.67 -5.43 -19.07
CA GLY A 17 -1.29 -4.61 -20.23
C GLY A 17 0.01 -3.83 -20.06
N VAL A 18 0.51 -3.64 -18.84
CA VAL A 18 1.71 -2.85 -18.52
C VAL A 18 2.73 -3.64 -17.70
N LEU A 19 2.30 -4.30 -16.62
CA LEU A 19 3.15 -5.06 -15.70
C LEU A 19 2.81 -6.55 -15.75
N CYS A 20 3.82 -7.41 -15.56
CA CYS A 20 3.61 -8.82 -15.25
C CYS A 20 3.31 -9.00 -13.75
N GLU A 21 2.72 -10.15 -13.38
CA GLU A 21 2.38 -10.48 -11.99
C GLU A 21 3.54 -10.35 -11.02
N ASN A 22 4.74 -10.76 -11.44
CA ASN A 22 5.93 -10.63 -10.60
C ASN A 22 6.30 -9.18 -10.31
N CYS A 23 6.27 -8.30 -11.32
CA CYS A 23 6.59 -6.88 -11.11
C CYS A 23 5.49 -6.18 -10.30
N THR A 24 4.22 -6.50 -10.55
CA THR A 24 3.11 -6.01 -9.71
C THR A 24 3.28 -6.43 -8.25
N GLY A 25 3.72 -7.68 -8.00
CA GLY A 25 3.99 -8.18 -6.65
C GLY A 25 5.20 -7.55 -5.95
N LEU A 26 6.04 -6.79 -6.68
CA LEU A 26 7.14 -6.02 -6.07
C LEU A 26 6.68 -4.68 -5.50
N LEU A 27 5.55 -4.13 -5.97
CA LEU A 27 4.98 -2.93 -5.38
C LEU A 27 4.37 -3.29 -4.02
N GLU A 28 4.78 -2.59 -2.99
CA GLU A 28 4.20 -2.77 -1.66
C GLU A 28 2.85 -2.07 -1.59
N ALA A 29 1.78 -2.84 -1.74
CA ALA A 29 0.46 -2.37 -1.35
C ALA A 29 0.40 -2.32 0.19
N SER A 30 1.02 -1.31 0.79
CA SER A 30 1.03 -1.14 2.24
C SER A 30 -0.33 -0.69 2.80
N VAL A 31 -1.17 -0.13 1.92
CA VAL A 31 -2.54 0.27 2.22
C VAL A 31 -3.42 -0.20 1.07
N ALA A 32 -4.60 -0.75 1.40
CA ALA A 32 -5.61 -1.03 0.39
C ALA A 32 -6.12 0.30 -0.17
N ILE A 33 -5.49 0.77 -1.24
CA ILE A 33 -5.92 1.95 -1.98
C ILE A 33 -6.78 1.53 -3.15
N ALA A 34 -7.96 2.12 -3.29
CA ALA A 34 -8.79 1.88 -4.44
C ALA A 34 -8.27 2.68 -5.66
N PRO A 35 -8.40 2.15 -6.90
CA PRO A 35 -7.91 2.84 -8.10
C PRO A 35 -8.42 4.28 -8.23
N GLN A 36 -9.63 4.57 -7.74
CA GLN A 36 -10.24 5.90 -7.78
C GLN A 36 -9.57 6.91 -6.84
N GLN A 37 -8.79 6.45 -5.87
CA GLN A 37 -8.07 7.29 -4.92
C GLN A 37 -6.75 7.83 -5.49
N ILE A 38 -6.30 7.31 -6.64
CA ILE A 38 -5.13 7.80 -7.37
C ILE A 38 -5.62 8.46 -8.65
N GLN A 39 -5.40 9.75 -8.79
CA GLN A 39 -5.88 10.52 -9.95
C GLN A 39 -4.76 11.45 -10.44
N LEU A 40 -4.39 11.32 -11.69
CA LEU A 40 -3.58 12.31 -12.37
C LEU A 40 -4.50 13.35 -13.01
N ARG A 41 -4.37 14.59 -12.57
CA ARG A 41 -5.14 15.74 -13.07
C ARG A 41 -4.34 16.51 -14.11
N THR A 42 -4.09 15.87 -15.23
CA THR A 42 -3.42 16.47 -16.38
C THR A 42 -3.93 15.80 -17.64
N GLY A 43 -3.79 16.41 -18.78
CA GLY A 43 -4.48 15.99 -19.99
C GLY A 43 -3.56 15.69 -21.19
N HIS A 44 -2.26 15.44 -21.00
CA HIS A 44 -1.32 15.36 -22.11
C HIS A 44 -0.42 14.12 -22.02
N THR A 45 0.22 13.76 -23.10
CA THR A 45 1.12 12.61 -23.20
C THR A 45 2.55 13.02 -22.83
N GLY A 46 3.05 12.50 -21.73
CA GLY A 46 4.43 12.71 -21.27
C GLY A 46 5.37 11.57 -21.65
N ASP A 47 6.65 11.79 -21.42
CA ASP A 47 7.72 10.81 -21.68
C ASP A 47 8.07 9.95 -20.44
N ALA A 48 7.32 10.08 -19.37
CA ALA A 48 7.47 9.27 -18.17
C ALA A 48 6.11 8.99 -17.52
N ALA A 49 6.06 7.97 -16.68
CA ALA A 49 4.87 7.62 -15.92
C ALA A 49 5.23 7.04 -14.55
N LEU A 50 4.30 7.17 -13.62
CA LEU A 50 4.23 6.37 -12.41
C LEU A 50 3.19 5.26 -12.61
N ILE A 51 3.59 4.01 -12.40
CA ILE A 51 2.68 2.86 -12.51
C ILE A 51 2.32 2.42 -11.10
N ASP A 52 1.04 2.41 -10.79
CA ASP A 52 0.54 2.05 -9.47
C ASP A 52 0.44 0.53 -9.25
N VAL A 53 0.00 0.13 -8.06
CA VAL A 53 -0.19 -1.28 -7.66
C VAL A 53 -1.25 -2.02 -8.50
N TRP A 54 -2.12 -1.28 -9.21
CA TRP A 54 -3.11 -1.83 -10.13
C TRP A 54 -2.56 -1.99 -11.55
N GLY A 55 -1.30 -1.54 -11.78
CA GLY A 55 -0.69 -1.49 -13.10
C GLY A 55 -1.21 -0.34 -13.96
N GLU A 56 -1.88 0.66 -13.35
CA GLU A 56 -2.35 1.85 -14.06
C GLU A 56 -1.21 2.85 -14.24
N PRO A 57 -0.89 3.26 -15.47
CA PRO A 57 0.12 4.27 -15.72
C PRO A 57 -0.46 5.68 -15.55
N HIS A 58 0.16 6.46 -14.67
CA HIS A 58 -0.10 7.89 -14.49
C HIS A 58 0.99 8.67 -15.22
N GLN A 59 0.71 9.10 -16.45
CA GLN A 59 1.69 9.78 -17.32
C GLN A 59 2.03 11.19 -16.78
N LEU A 60 3.31 11.47 -16.69
CA LEU A 60 3.84 12.76 -16.23
C LEU A 60 4.05 13.64 -17.47
N ASP A 61 3.17 14.58 -17.70
CA ASP A 61 3.10 15.42 -18.90
C ASP A 61 3.67 16.84 -18.70
N ALA A 62 3.86 17.25 -17.47
CA ALA A 62 4.42 18.54 -17.14
C ALA A 62 5.85 18.41 -16.63
N PRO A 63 6.75 19.37 -16.90
CA PRO A 63 8.11 19.36 -16.38
C PRO A 63 8.15 19.43 -14.85
N ARG A 64 7.04 19.79 -14.22
CA ARG A 64 6.84 19.78 -12.78
C ARG A 64 5.46 19.24 -12.44
N THR A 65 5.43 18.07 -11.81
CA THR A 65 4.20 17.41 -11.39
C THR A 65 4.17 17.32 -9.86
N PRO A 66 3.37 18.13 -9.18
CA PRO A 66 3.18 18.01 -7.73
C PRO A 66 2.45 16.71 -7.39
N VAL A 67 2.80 16.14 -6.23
CA VAL A 67 2.20 14.93 -5.68
C VAL A 67 1.66 15.24 -4.28
N GLY A 68 0.42 14.87 -4.01
CA GLY A 68 -0.15 15.08 -2.68
C GLY A 68 -1.57 14.55 -2.52
N ARG A 69 -2.09 14.63 -1.29
CA ARG A 69 -3.41 14.11 -0.93
C ARG A 69 -4.56 15.10 -1.16
N ALA A 70 -4.29 16.38 -1.13
CA ALA A 70 -5.31 17.42 -1.23
C ALA A 70 -5.28 18.08 -2.61
N ASP A 71 -6.30 18.86 -2.82
CA ASP A 71 -6.70 19.60 -4.01
C ASP A 71 -5.55 20.32 -4.73
N ILE A 72 -4.82 19.53 -5.50
CA ILE A 72 -3.81 20.04 -6.41
C ILE A 72 -4.53 20.24 -7.74
N SER A 73 -4.57 21.46 -8.24
CA SER A 73 -5.27 21.80 -9.50
C SER A 73 -4.70 21.03 -10.69
N HIS A 74 -3.43 20.63 -10.60
CA HIS A 74 -2.72 19.81 -11.58
C HIS A 74 -1.70 18.93 -10.84
N GLY A 75 -1.47 17.71 -11.27
CA GLY A 75 -0.53 16.77 -10.66
C GLY A 75 -1.17 15.46 -10.20
N LEU A 76 -0.41 14.67 -9.46
CA LEU A 76 -0.84 13.37 -8.97
C LEU A 76 -1.49 13.50 -7.59
N VAL A 77 -2.81 13.31 -7.54
CA VAL A 77 -3.59 13.28 -6.30
C VAL A 77 -3.69 11.86 -5.80
N ILE A 78 -3.25 11.62 -4.56
CA ILE A 78 -3.32 10.33 -3.89
C ILE A 78 -4.14 10.50 -2.62
N VAL A 79 -5.41 10.08 -2.64
CA VAL A 79 -6.34 10.25 -1.53
C VAL A 79 -6.12 9.14 -0.50
N GLU A 80 -5.02 9.28 0.27
CA GLU A 80 -4.61 8.35 1.31
C GLU A 80 -3.98 9.10 2.49
N PRO A 81 -4.34 8.75 3.77
CA PRO A 81 -3.90 9.49 4.96
C PRO A 81 -2.40 9.58 5.18
N SER A 82 -1.59 8.60 4.75
CA SER A 82 -0.12 8.66 4.86
C SER A 82 0.51 9.66 3.90
N VAL A 83 -0.23 10.08 2.85
CA VAL A 83 0.24 11.07 1.88
C VAL A 83 -0.10 12.48 2.39
N SER A 84 0.90 13.35 2.53
CA SER A 84 0.70 14.74 2.93
C SER A 84 -0.07 15.54 1.87
N ARG A 85 -0.74 16.62 2.27
CA ARG A 85 -1.48 17.52 1.33
C ARG A 85 -0.59 18.00 0.19
N ALA A 86 0.60 18.52 0.51
CA ALA A 86 1.72 18.69 -0.41
C ALA A 86 2.80 17.71 0.06
N HIS A 87 3.14 16.72 -0.75
CA HIS A 87 4.02 15.62 -0.33
C HIS A 87 5.37 15.69 -1.04
N ALA A 88 5.33 15.69 -2.36
CA ALA A 88 6.51 15.67 -3.19
C ALA A 88 6.27 16.42 -4.50
N GLN A 89 7.33 16.59 -5.25
CA GLN A 89 7.31 17.13 -6.60
C GLN A 89 8.18 16.25 -7.50
N LEU A 90 7.65 15.87 -8.65
CA LEU A 90 8.40 15.25 -9.72
C LEU A 90 8.84 16.36 -10.69
N GLU A 91 10.12 16.40 -11.02
CA GLU A 91 10.70 17.41 -11.89
C GLU A 91 11.52 16.79 -13.00
N LYS A 92 11.30 17.26 -14.23
CA LYS A 92 12.14 16.94 -15.39
C LYS A 92 13.19 18.05 -15.56
N ARG A 93 14.45 17.66 -15.46
CA ARG A 93 15.63 18.50 -15.75
C ARG A 93 16.44 17.83 -16.88
N ASP A 94 17.69 17.52 -16.67
CA ASP A 94 18.50 16.61 -17.51
C ASP A 94 17.93 15.18 -17.52
N ARG A 95 17.32 14.79 -16.39
CA ARG A 95 16.56 13.57 -16.17
C ARG A 95 15.39 13.88 -15.21
N TRP A 96 14.61 12.87 -14.87
CA TRP A 96 13.56 13.01 -13.86
C TRP A 96 14.14 12.93 -12.46
N TYR A 97 13.56 13.76 -11.57
CA TYR A 97 13.87 13.80 -10.14
C TYR A 97 12.57 13.74 -9.34
N VAL A 98 12.64 13.13 -8.16
CA VAL A 98 11.64 13.29 -7.11
C VAL A 98 12.23 14.14 -6.00
N LYS A 99 11.45 15.09 -5.49
CA LYS A 99 11.81 15.97 -4.38
C LYS A 99 10.71 15.96 -3.34
N ASP A 100 11.05 15.60 -2.09
CA ASP A 100 10.16 15.75 -0.95
C ASP A 100 10.02 17.23 -0.60
N VAL A 101 8.79 17.70 -0.39
CA VAL A 101 8.50 19.11 -0.08
C VAL A 101 8.13 19.33 1.40
N GLY A 102 8.58 18.45 2.28
CA GLY A 102 8.31 18.48 3.72
C GLY A 102 7.17 17.57 4.13
N SER A 103 7.11 16.38 3.55
CA SER A 103 6.08 15.38 3.88
C SER A 103 6.23 14.85 5.30
N SER A 104 5.11 14.44 5.92
CA SER A 104 5.11 13.89 7.29
C SER A 104 5.58 12.44 7.34
N SER A 105 5.36 11.67 6.27
CA SER A 105 5.65 10.23 6.21
C SER A 105 6.86 9.91 5.32
N GLY A 106 7.44 10.93 4.68
CA GLY A 106 8.63 10.80 3.85
C GLY A 106 8.38 10.28 2.44
N THR A 107 9.31 10.63 1.56
CA THR A 107 9.43 10.12 0.20
C THR A 107 10.62 9.15 0.14
N PHE A 108 10.45 8.04 -0.60
CA PHE A 108 11.48 6.99 -0.69
C PHE A 108 11.70 6.58 -2.15
N VAL A 109 12.95 6.27 -2.47
CA VAL A 109 13.32 5.66 -3.75
C VAL A 109 14.07 4.36 -3.44
N ASN A 110 13.55 3.24 -3.96
CA ASN A 110 14.11 1.90 -3.71
C ASN A 110 14.35 1.64 -2.20
N ASP A 111 13.32 1.92 -1.39
CA ASP A 111 13.29 1.79 0.08
C ASP A 111 14.21 2.77 0.84
N LYS A 112 14.94 3.63 0.18
CA LYS A 112 15.81 4.63 0.81
C LYS A 112 15.04 5.96 0.96
N PRO A 113 14.99 6.58 2.15
CA PRO A 113 14.40 7.89 2.32
C PRO A 113 15.21 8.94 1.58
N VAL A 114 14.53 9.84 0.87
CA VAL A 114 15.17 10.88 0.07
C VAL A 114 14.54 12.24 0.31
N ARG A 115 15.36 13.29 0.27
CA ARG A 115 14.88 14.67 0.11
C ARG A 115 14.78 15.05 -1.36
N GLU A 116 15.75 14.58 -2.14
CA GLU A 116 15.76 14.70 -3.59
C GLU A 116 16.58 13.52 -4.15
N ALA A 117 16.11 12.90 -5.23
CA ALA A 117 16.81 11.82 -5.90
C ALA A 117 16.49 11.81 -7.40
N PRO A 118 17.47 11.43 -8.26
CA PRO A 118 17.20 11.14 -9.66
C PRO A 118 16.38 9.85 -9.78
N LEU A 119 15.58 9.77 -10.85
CA LEU A 119 14.74 8.62 -11.17
C LEU A 119 15.13 8.01 -12.51
N GLY A 120 15.17 6.69 -12.54
CA GLY A 120 15.34 5.86 -13.72
C GLY A 120 14.21 4.84 -13.88
N THR A 121 14.04 4.32 -15.08
CA THR A 121 13.06 3.25 -15.33
C THR A 121 13.29 2.06 -14.43
N GLY A 122 12.23 1.62 -13.73
CA GLY A 122 12.26 0.52 -12.78
C GLY A 122 12.46 0.94 -11.34
N ASP A 123 12.75 2.22 -11.06
CA ASP A 123 12.81 2.70 -9.69
C ASP A 123 11.43 2.63 -9.02
N ARG A 124 11.42 2.16 -7.77
CA ARG A 124 10.23 2.20 -6.92
C ARG A 124 10.22 3.51 -6.15
N VAL A 125 9.19 4.31 -6.38
CA VAL A 125 8.99 5.59 -5.72
C VAL A 125 7.80 5.47 -4.77
N ARG A 126 8.01 5.81 -3.49
CA ARG A 126 6.98 5.69 -2.47
C ARG A 126 6.72 7.02 -1.80
N PHE A 127 5.44 7.41 -1.78
CA PHE A 127 4.92 8.59 -1.11
C PHE A 127 4.11 8.15 0.11
N GLY A 128 4.63 8.37 1.32
CA GLY A 128 4.03 7.78 2.52
C GLY A 128 4.00 6.27 2.43
N ASP A 129 2.81 5.68 2.34
CA ASP A 129 2.61 4.25 2.24
C ASP A 129 2.23 3.78 0.82
N ILE A 130 2.17 4.66 -0.17
CA ILE A 130 1.78 4.33 -1.53
C ILE A 130 3.01 4.29 -2.44
N GLU A 131 3.19 3.15 -3.11
CA GLU A 131 4.36 2.87 -3.94
C GLU A 131 3.99 2.76 -5.42
N PHE A 132 4.89 3.22 -6.27
CA PHE A 132 4.79 3.22 -7.72
C PHE A 132 6.08 2.73 -8.33
N PHE A 133 6.00 2.14 -9.53
CA PHE A 133 7.16 2.09 -10.43
C PHE A 133 7.25 3.37 -11.25
N PHE A 134 8.44 3.93 -11.33
CA PHE A 134 8.75 4.99 -12.27
C PHE A 134 9.26 4.41 -13.59
N VAL A 135 8.76 4.95 -14.70
CA VAL A 135 9.13 4.51 -16.06
C VAL A 135 9.33 5.72 -16.95
N VAL A 136 10.44 5.73 -17.69
CA VAL A 136 10.63 6.62 -18.83
C VAL A 136 10.27 5.85 -20.09
N THR A 137 9.39 6.40 -20.91
CA THR A 137 8.94 5.76 -22.15
C THR A 137 8.92 6.77 -23.30
N ALA A 138 9.46 6.38 -24.45
CA ALA A 138 9.37 7.17 -25.67
C ALA A 138 8.04 7.02 -26.40
N MET A 139 7.19 6.09 -25.99
CA MET A 139 5.89 5.83 -26.60
C MET A 139 4.78 6.02 -25.55
N PRO A 140 3.65 6.63 -25.95
CA PRO A 140 2.50 6.73 -25.06
C PRO A 140 2.00 5.32 -24.70
N PHE A 141 1.54 5.16 -23.47
CA PHE A 141 0.85 3.94 -23.06
C PHE A 141 -0.43 3.76 -23.89
N PRO A 142 -0.84 2.53 -24.21
CA PRO A 142 -2.08 2.32 -24.92
C PRO A 142 -3.24 2.96 -24.15
N PRO A 143 -4.21 3.56 -24.88
CA PRO A 143 -5.37 4.15 -24.23
C PRO A 143 -6.07 3.06 -23.41
N ARG A 144 -6.47 3.45 -22.20
CA ARG A 144 -7.22 2.58 -21.29
C ARG A 144 -8.45 2.04 -22.03
N PRO A 145 -8.72 0.71 -21.97
CA PRO A 145 -10.03 0.22 -22.37
C PRO A 145 -11.08 0.96 -21.54
N GLU A 146 -12.09 1.54 -22.22
CA GLU A 146 -13.18 2.25 -21.55
C GLU A 146 -13.68 1.44 -20.38
N ARG A 147 -13.63 2.04 -19.19
CA ARG A 147 -14.24 1.42 -18.00
C ARG A 147 -15.70 1.19 -18.34
N ILE A 148 -16.13 -0.05 -18.27
CA ILE A 148 -17.56 -0.34 -18.16
C ILE A 148 -17.99 0.41 -16.90
N ASP A 149 -18.79 1.46 -17.07
CA ASP A 149 -19.38 2.19 -15.96
C ASP A 149 -20.18 1.19 -15.11
N ILE A 150 -19.55 0.71 -14.06
CA ILE A 150 -20.31 0.06 -13.00
C ILE A 150 -21.15 1.18 -12.40
N PRO A 151 -22.49 1.10 -12.50
CA PRO A 151 -23.35 2.19 -12.05
C PRO A 151 -22.97 2.56 -10.62
N THR A 152 -22.61 3.82 -10.44
CA THR A 152 -22.28 4.35 -9.12
C THR A 152 -23.53 4.20 -8.26
N VAL A 153 -23.49 3.28 -7.32
CA VAL A 153 -24.56 3.17 -6.33
C VAL A 153 -24.56 4.50 -5.59
N ARG A 154 -25.58 5.32 -5.87
CA ARG A 154 -25.75 6.63 -5.25
C ARG A 154 -25.67 6.46 -3.73
N ALA A 155 -24.73 7.14 -3.09
CA ALA A 155 -24.67 7.15 -1.65
C ALA A 155 -26.06 7.49 -1.08
N PRO A 156 -26.59 6.74 -0.11
CA PRO A 156 -27.91 7.00 0.44
C PRO A 156 -27.96 8.43 1.00
N ALA A 157 -29.07 9.11 0.72
CA ALA A 157 -29.32 10.46 1.18
C ALA A 157 -29.13 10.55 2.70
N LYS A 158 -28.63 11.71 3.18
CA LYS A 158 -28.46 12.01 4.61
C LYS A 158 -29.71 11.60 5.40
N GLY A 159 -29.59 10.61 6.26
CA GLY A 159 -30.70 10.14 7.11
C GLY A 159 -30.82 8.63 7.24
N THR A 160 -30.14 7.85 6.41
CA THR A 160 -30.16 6.39 6.56
C THR A 160 -29.10 5.99 7.60
N GLN A 161 -29.53 5.36 8.68
CA GLN A 161 -28.63 4.75 9.65
C GLN A 161 -27.65 3.83 8.89
N PRO A 162 -26.36 3.86 9.23
CA PRO A 162 -25.39 2.96 8.60
C PRO A 162 -25.87 1.54 8.85
N LEU A 163 -26.05 0.77 7.78
CA LEU A 163 -26.27 -0.67 7.88
C LEU A 163 -25.16 -1.25 8.76
N PRO A 164 -25.46 -2.12 9.72
CA PRO A 164 -24.44 -2.73 10.55
C PRO A 164 -23.45 -3.43 9.60
N MET A 165 -22.23 -2.96 9.60
CA MET A 165 -21.14 -3.61 8.86
C MET A 165 -21.10 -5.06 9.34
N ARG A 166 -21.33 -6.01 8.42
CA ARG A 166 -21.18 -7.43 8.76
C ARG A 166 -19.74 -7.62 9.21
N VAL A 167 -19.59 -7.93 10.49
CA VAL A 167 -18.29 -8.30 11.05
C VAL A 167 -17.91 -9.62 10.42
N HIS A 168 -16.97 -9.61 9.49
CA HIS A 168 -16.45 -10.84 8.92
C HIS A 168 -15.59 -11.52 9.99
N THR A 169 -16.12 -12.63 10.51
CA THR A 169 -15.34 -13.52 11.37
C THR A 169 -14.48 -14.42 10.46
N THR A 170 -13.20 -14.52 10.76
CA THR A 170 -12.26 -15.34 9.98
C THR A 170 -11.54 -16.29 10.93
N PRO A 171 -11.49 -17.62 10.66
CA PRO A 171 -10.67 -18.54 11.43
C PRO A 171 -9.20 -18.12 11.32
N ILE A 172 -8.55 -17.88 12.47
CA ILE A 172 -7.13 -17.54 12.55
C ILE A 172 -6.50 -18.40 13.65
N GLU A 173 -5.64 -19.33 13.23
CA GLU A 173 -4.86 -20.18 14.13
C GLU A 173 -3.39 -19.74 14.15
N LEU A 174 -2.83 -19.65 15.33
CA LEU A 174 -1.43 -19.31 15.55
C LEU A 174 -0.67 -20.57 15.93
N GLN A 175 0.28 -20.98 15.08
CA GLN A 175 1.10 -22.18 15.29
C GLN A 175 2.55 -21.75 15.52
N SER A 176 2.99 -21.82 16.80
CA SER A 176 4.37 -21.55 17.20
C SER A 176 5.25 -22.76 16.93
N PRO A 177 6.38 -22.64 16.23
CA PRO A 177 7.29 -23.75 16.02
C PRO A 177 8.02 -24.08 17.33
N ARG A 178 8.27 -25.37 17.56
CA ARG A 178 8.97 -25.87 18.75
C ARG A 178 10.49 -25.59 18.78
N GLY A 179 11.03 -24.90 17.74
CA GLY A 179 12.48 -24.77 17.54
C GLY A 179 13.02 -23.37 17.30
N GLY A 180 12.25 -22.30 17.53
CA GLY A 180 12.69 -20.92 17.27
C GLY A 180 12.84 -20.60 15.75
N GLY A 181 12.50 -19.41 15.34
CA GLY A 181 12.70 -18.96 13.93
C GLY A 181 11.44 -18.55 13.20
N GLY A 182 10.42 -18.10 13.92
CA GLY A 182 9.16 -17.64 13.32
C GLY A 182 8.00 -18.57 13.63
N GLY A 183 6.89 -18.44 12.91
CA GLY A 183 5.68 -19.23 13.10
C GLY A 183 4.83 -19.33 11.85
N VAL A 184 3.79 -20.16 11.92
CA VAL A 184 2.78 -20.27 10.89
C VAL A 184 1.48 -19.68 11.41
N VAL A 185 0.89 -18.78 10.65
CA VAL A 185 -0.47 -18.28 10.90
C VAL A 185 -1.38 -18.89 9.84
N VAL A 186 -2.36 -19.68 10.27
CA VAL A 186 -3.35 -20.24 9.34
C VAL A 186 -4.58 -19.34 9.33
N ILE A 187 -4.90 -18.76 8.18
CA ILE A 187 -6.00 -17.83 8.00
C ILE A 187 -6.97 -18.39 6.98
N ALA A 188 -8.20 -18.65 7.40
CA ALA A 188 -9.22 -19.31 6.57
C ALA A 188 -8.69 -20.60 5.89
N GLY A 189 -7.90 -21.40 6.62
CA GLY A 189 -7.28 -22.62 6.14
C GLY A 189 -6.02 -22.44 5.30
N LYS A 190 -5.58 -21.23 5.00
CA LYS A 190 -4.36 -20.94 4.25
C LYS A 190 -3.18 -20.70 5.21
N PRO A 191 -2.10 -21.51 5.16
CA PRO A 191 -0.93 -21.33 6.01
C PRO A 191 -0.03 -20.21 5.47
N VAL A 192 0.42 -19.31 6.34
CA VAL A 192 1.38 -18.24 6.05
C VAL A 192 2.59 -18.42 6.96
N GLN A 193 3.76 -18.68 6.38
CA GLN A 193 5.02 -18.72 7.10
C GLN A 193 5.48 -17.30 7.38
N LEU A 194 5.74 -16.99 8.65
CA LEU A 194 6.19 -15.68 9.10
C LEU A 194 7.51 -15.79 9.87
N THR A 195 8.36 -14.78 9.75
CA THR A 195 9.55 -14.65 10.63
C THR A 195 9.12 -14.35 12.06
N GLN A 196 10.01 -14.50 13.02
CA GLN A 196 9.69 -14.30 14.44
C GLN A 196 9.03 -12.92 14.70
N PRO A 197 9.57 -11.77 14.27
CA PRO A 197 8.92 -10.49 14.50
C PRO A 197 7.56 -10.34 13.80
N GLN A 198 7.41 -10.91 12.61
CA GLN A 198 6.13 -10.89 11.87
C GLN A 198 5.06 -11.73 12.57
N TYR A 199 5.45 -12.89 13.11
CA TYR A 199 4.57 -13.75 13.87
C TYR A 199 4.12 -13.09 15.17
N GLU A 200 5.04 -12.49 15.93
CA GLU A 200 4.74 -11.75 17.15
C GLU A 200 3.77 -10.59 16.90
N LEU A 201 3.96 -9.84 15.81
CA LEU A 201 3.02 -8.80 15.42
C LEU A 201 1.62 -9.38 15.17
N MET A 202 1.51 -10.46 14.40
CA MET A 202 0.22 -11.08 14.10
C MET A 202 -0.43 -11.64 15.37
N ALA A 203 0.33 -12.30 16.24
CA ALA A 203 -0.15 -12.82 17.49
C ALA A 203 -0.73 -11.71 18.38
N LEU A 204 0.01 -10.62 18.54
CA LEU A 204 -0.42 -9.46 19.32
C LEU A 204 -1.72 -8.83 18.79
N LEU A 205 -1.86 -8.70 17.46
CA LEU A 205 -3.07 -8.17 16.84
C LEU A 205 -4.28 -9.12 17.02
N VAL A 206 -4.06 -10.43 16.91
CA VAL A 206 -5.10 -11.46 17.12
C VAL A 206 -5.57 -11.46 18.58
N GLU A 207 -4.64 -11.50 19.56
CA GLU A 207 -4.94 -11.48 20.97
C GLU A 207 -5.69 -10.21 21.37
N ARG A 208 -5.21 -9.03 20.94
CA ARG A 208 -5.88 -7.77 21.22
C ARG A 208 -7.31 -7.74 20.66
N MET A 209 -7.54 -8.28 19.47
CA MET A 209 -8.87 -8.34 18.89
C MET A 209 -9.80 -9.27 19.67
N ARG A 210 -9.27 -10.34 20.27
CA ARG A 210 -10.01 -11.27 21.15
C ARG A 210 -10.30 -10.63 22.49
N ASP A 211 -9.32 -10.04 23.14
CA ASP A 211 -9.44 -9.38 24.45
C ASP A 211 -10.46 -8.25 24.41
N ASP A 212 -10.50 -7.52 23.33
CA ASP A 212 -11.39 -6.40 23.12
C ASP A 212 -12.79 -6.81 22.63
N ALA A 213 -13.17 -8.09 22.71
CA ALA A 213 -14.45 -8.60 22.17
C ALA A 213 -15.68 -7.83 22.65
N GLY A 214 -15.66 -7.32 23.88
CA GLY A 214 -16.75 -6.53 24.49
C GLY A 214 -16.72 -5.02 24.17
N LYS A 215 -15.66 -4.52 23.50
CA LYS A 215 -15.56 -3.09 23.18
C LYS A 215 -16.37 -2.72 21.94
N PRO A 216 -16.81 -1.45 21.82
CA PRO A 216 -17.40 -0.92 20.59
C PRO A 216 -16.48 -1.17 19.39
N GLN A 217 -17.06 -1.46 18.22
CA GLN A 217 -16.34 -1.88 17.03
C GLN A 217 -15.30 -0.86 16.55
N ASP A 218 -15.56 0.44 16.72
CA ASP A 218 -14.68 1.54 16.35
C ASP A 218 -13.42 1.68 17.23
N LEU A 219 -13.43 1.07 18.42
CA LEU A 219 -12.34 1.07 19.40
C LEU A 219 -11.66 -0.30 19.56
N ARG A 220 -12.26 -1.35 19.01
CA ARG A 220 -11.87 -2.74 19.23
C ARG A 220 -10.58 -3.09 18.49
N GLY A 221 -9.67 -3.79 19.19
CA GLY A 221 -8.52 -4.50 18.63
C GLY A 221 -7.34 -3.62 18.24
N TYR A 222 -7.34 -2.33 18.55
CA TYR A 222 -6.19 -1.47 18.27
C TYR A 222 -5.04 -1.72 19.25
N VAL A 223 -3.86 -1.94 18.69
CA VAL A 223 -2.58 -1.97 19.41
C VAL A 223 -1.86 -0.66 19.13
N ALA A 224 -1.52 0.06 20.19
CA ALA A 224 -0.87 1.37 20.10
C ALA A 224 0.60 1.26 19.67
N MET A 225 1.12 2.30 19.01
CA MET A 225 2.50 2.34 18.52
C MET A 225 3.55 2.03 19.62
N PRO A 226 3.48 2.59 20.85
CA PRO A 226 4.44 2.28 21.90
C PRO A 226 4.46 0.80 22.31
N GLU A 227 3.35 0.10 22.18
CA GLU A 227 3.27 -1.33 22.47
C GLU A 227 3.89 -2.16 21.34
N LEU A 228 3.64 -1.76 20.08
CA LEU A 228 4.23 -2.40 18.90
C LEU A 228 5.76 -2.24 18.86
N MET A 229 6.29 -1.13 19.37
CA MET A 229 7.73 -0.89 19.49
C MET A 229 8.43 -1.82 20.50
N ARG A 230 7.66 -2.49 21.36
CA ARG A 230 8.20 -3.49 22.32
C ARG A 230 8.33 -4.89 21.71
N LEU A 231 7.82 -5.11 20.50
CA LEU A 231 8.03 -6.38 19.81
C LEU A 231 9.52 -6.59 19.58
N SER A 232 9.95 -7.86 19.59
CA SER A 232 11.32 -8.27 19.29
C SER A 232 11.68 -7.93 17.84
N LEU A 233 12.02 -6.68 17.62
CA LEU A 233 12.62 -6.24 16.37
C LEU A 233 14.13 -6.45 16.54
N ASP A 234 14.80 -7.06 15.58
CA ASP A 234 16.25 -7.29 15.57
C ASP A 234 17.06 -5.95 15.50
N VAL A 235 16.62 -4.94 16.27
CA VAL A 235 17.18 -3.59 16.28
C VAL A 235 17.24 -3.10 17.72
N PRO A 236 18.36 -2.54 18.18
CA PRO A 236 18.56 -2.14 19.60
C PRO A 236 17.59 -1.05 20.09
N ASP A 237 17.10 -0.17 19.21
CA ASP A 237 16.14 0.90 19.54
C ASP A 237 15.14 1.04 18.39
N PRO A 238 14.07 0.24 18.38
CA PRO A 238 13.10 0.24 17.31
C PRO A 238 12.23 1.48 17.36
N GLY A 239 12.39 2.38 16.38
CA GLY A 239 11.49 3.52 16.15
C GLY A 239 10.20 3.11 15.42
N GLU A 240 9.27 4.06 15.28
CA GLU A 240 8.00 3.85 14.57
C GLU A 240 8.17 3.31 13.13
N ASP A 241 9.25 3.70 12.45
CA ASP A 241 9.51 3.27 11.07
C ASP A 241 9.81 1.76 10.99
N HIS A 242 10.45 1.19 12.02
CA HIS A 242 10.68 -0.26 12.09
C HIS A 242 9.35 -1.01 12.22
N VAL A 243 8.42 -0.49 13.04
CA VAL A 243 7.07 -1.07 13.16
C VAL A 243 6.32 -0.96 11.83
N ARG A 244 6.39 0.18 11.16
CA ARG A 244 5.77 0.37 9.84
C ARG A 244 6.32 -0.61 8.81
N GLN A 245 7.64 -0.81 8.78
CA GLN A 245 8.27 -1.79 7.91
C GLN A 245 7.85 -3.22 8.25
N LEU A 246 7.74 -3.55 9.55
CA LEU A 246 7.28 -4.87 9.99
C LEU A 246 5.84 -5.14 9.53
N VAL A 247 4.93 -4.18 9.72
CA VAL A 247 3.56 -4.27 9.23
C VAL A 247 3.52 -4.48 7.71
N ARG A 248 4.34 -3.76 6.95
CA ARG A 248 4.46 -3.94 5.49
C ARG A 248 4.88 -5.36 5.12
N ARG A 249 5.90 -5.90 5.81
CA ARG A 249 6.37 -7.27 5.55
C ARG A 249 5.29 -8.31 5.82
N VAL A 250 4.50 -8.14 6.88
CA VAL A 250 3.35 -9.01 7.17
C VAL A 250 2.29 -8.90 6.09
N ARG A 251 1.90 -7.70 5.69
CA ARG A 251 0.93 -7.49 4.60
C ARG A 251 1.37 -8.16 3.31
N ARG A 252 2.67 -8.03 2.96
CA ARG A 252 3.24 -8.71 1.78
C ARG A 252 3.13 -10.23 1.90
N ALA A 253 3.42 -10.81 3.07
CA ALA A 253 3.28 -12.24 3.28
C ALA A 253 1.82 -12.70 3.13
N LEU A 254 0.86 -11.94 3.65
CA LEU A 254 -0.57 -12.21 3.52
C LEU A 254 -1.05 -12.13 2.06
N LEU A 255 -0.61 -11.10 1.34
CA LEU A 255 -0.93 -10.94 -0.09
C LEU A 255 -0.35 -12.07 -0.94
N LYS A 256 0.92 -12.46 -0.67
CA LYS A 256 1.56 -13.59 -1.37
C LYS A 256 0.84 -14.91 -1.14
N ALA A 257 0.16 -15.06 0.00
CA ALA A 257 -0.68 -16.21 0.33
C ALA A 257 -2.13 -16.07 -0.18
N ASP A 258 -2.42 -15.04 -0.99
CA ASP A 258 -3.76 -14.75 -1.51
C ASP A 258 -4.83 -14.64 -0.40
N ILE A 259 -4.50 -13.92 0.67
CA ILE A 259 -5.39 -13.68 1.81
C ILE A 259 -5.94 -12.25 1.77
N GLY A 260 -5.17 -11.30 1.24
CA GLY A 260 -5.51 -9.89 1.23
C GLY A 260 -4.96 -9.11 2.42
N ASP A 261 -5.26 -7.80 2.48
CA ASP A 261 -4.81 -6.93 3.57
C ASP A 261 -5.75 -7.02 4.77
N LEU A 262 -5.31 -7.71 5.81
CA LEU A 262 -6.04 -7.88 7.07
C LEU A 262 -5.68 -6.85 8.13
N ILE A 263 -4.72 -5.95 7.90
CA ILE A 263 -4.27 -4.99 8.91
C ILE A 263 -4.79 -3.60 8.58
N GLU A 264 -5.47 -2.97 9.52
CA GLU A 264 -5.91 -1.58 9.46
C GLU A 264 -4.99 -0.69 10.29
N ALA A 265 -4.64 0.47 9.74
CA ALA A 265 -3.93 1.52 10.46
C ALA A 265 -4.88 2.69 10.75
N LYS A 266 -4.87 3.23 11.98
CA LYS A 266 -5.58 4.44 12.35
C LYS A 266 -4.60 5.43 12.98
N ARG A 267 -4.47 6.58 12.33
CA ARG A 267 -3.50 7.62 12.76
C ARG A 267 -3.74 8.04 14.21
N GLY A 268 -2.68 8.10 15.00
CA GLY A 268 -2.71 8.48 16.41
C GLY A 268 -3.27 7.39 17.35
N ILE A 269 -3.73 6.24 16.83
CA ILE A 269 -4.28 5.15 17.62
C ILE A 269 -3.39 3.91 17.51
N GLY A 270 -3.10 3.42 16.28
CA GLY A 270 -2.26 2.24 16.09
C GLY A 270 -2.77 1.32 14.96
N TYR A 271 -2.53 0.02 15.11
CA TYR A 271 -2.89 -1.00 14.13
C TYR A 271 -3.86 -2.03 14.72
N ARG A 272 -4.74 -2.58 13.90
CA ARG A 272 -5.65 -3.69 14.27
C ARG A 272 -5.90 -4.65 13.12
N LEU A 273 -6.52 -5.78 13.39
CA LEU A 273 -7.10 -6.62 12.35
C LEU A 273 -8.44 -6.06 11.85
N ARG A 274 -8.68 -6.19 10.53
CA ARG A 274 -9.97 -5.85 9.88
C ARG A 274 -11.04 -6.90 10.10
N VAL A 275 -10.65 -8.08 10.57
CA VAL A 275 -11.51 -9.23 10.79
C VAL A 275 -11.51 -9.61 12.26
N VAL A 276 -12.58 -10.23 12.73
CA VAL A 276 -12.63 -10.81 14.07
C VAL A 276 -12.11 -12.24 14.00
N PRO A 277 -11.02 -12.58 14.72
CA PRO A 277 -10.54 -13.94 14.79
C PRO A 277 -11.60 -14.85 15.41
N ARG A 278 -11.83 -16.01 14.79
CA ARG A 278 -12.61 -17.12 15.33
C ARG A 278 -11.66 -18.30 15.53
N ASP A 279 -11.82 -19.01 16.61
CA ASP A 279 -11.12 -20.27 16.88
C ASP A 279 -11.61 -21.39 15.97
#